data_21e5020aff5483ba50ace1aabb0b717a
#
_entry.id   21e5020aff5483ba50ace1aabb0b717a
#
_cell.length_a   1.000
_cell.length_b   1.000
_cell.length_c   1.000
_cell.angle_alpha   90.00
_cell.angle_beta   90.00
_cell.angle_gamma   90.00
#
_symmetry.space_group_name_H-M   'P 1'
#
loop_
_entity.id
_entity.type
_entity.pdbx_description
1 polymer ?
#
loop_
_entity_poly.entity_id
_entity_poly.type
_entity_poly.pdbx_seq_one_letter_code
_entity_poly.pdbx_strand_id
1 'polypeptide(L)'
;NSITGGTGGTPGTYNYVHQVSSTGSGTGCVVNITTDGSSTPSITIYNGGSGYVVGEQITITTAFLGGASNIVFTVASLENNDASNMFLMNNQTNLVQMTMKGLTGTPGAGGTSKAAVVSLDPAGSITTASPYIQNCSSVNAGATGIQIDGLLHAAGNKSILANDFTQINSDGRGVHTIGGGRGEMVSIFTYYCDKSFYAESGGFIRGLNCSSAYGEKGAEATGTLATETAVSVQARGKMLKYDSTQFIGGATESDVSDCIATQGVGTA
;
A
#
# COMPACT_ATOMS: atom_id res chain seq x y z
N ASN A 1 -9.83 -9.78 24.98
CA ASN A 1 -10.16 -8.51 24.33
C ASN A 1 -11.66 -8.33 24.41
N SER A 2 -12.13 -7.29 25.10
CA SER A 2 -13.54 -6.96 25.10
C SER A 2 -13.84 -6.07 23.88
N ILE A 3 -14.65 -6.57 22.97
CA ILE A 3 -15.25 -5.79 21.90
C ILE A 3 -16.69 -5.48 22.33
N THR A 4 -17.10 -4.24 22.21
CA THR A 4 -18.45 -3.79 22.54
C THR A 4 -19.02 -2.96 21.39
N GLY A 5 -20.35 -2.96 21.26
CA GLY A 5 -21.06 -2.22 20.20
C GLY A 5 -21.09 -2.93 18.86
N GLY A 6 -21.53 -2.22 17.84
CA GLY A 6 -21.59 -2.71 16.45
C GLY A 6 -22.76 -3.62 16.11
N THR A 7 -23.71 -3.79 17.02
CA THR A 7 -24.95 -4.53 16.75
C THR A 7 -25.95 -3.68 15.96
N GLY A 8 -26.84 -4.32 15.19
CA GLY A 8 -27.88 -3.65 14.41
C GLY A 8 -27.42 -3.13 13.03
N GLY A 9 -26.21 -3.46 12.63
CA GLY A 9 -25.68 -3.10 11.32
C GLY A 9 -26.13 -4.03 10.19
N THR A 10 -25.88 -3.62 8.95
CA THR A 10 -26.11 -4.47 7.77
C THR A 10 -25.09 -5.62 7.77
N PRO A 11 -25.53 -6.88 7.63
CA PRO A 11 -24.62 -8.01 7.54
C PRO A 11 -23.64 -7.87 6.36
N GLY A 12 -22.36 -8.18 6.61
CA GLY A 12 -21.34 -8.08 5.57
C GLY A 12 -19.90 -8.05 6.12
N THR A 13 -18.95 -7.95 5.19
CA THR A 13 -17.54 -7.74 5.50
C THR A 13 -17.13 -6.35 5.00
N TYR A 14 -16.58 -5.57 5.89
CA TYR A 14 -16.15 -4.20 5.65
C TYR A 14 -14.65 -4.12 5.89
N ASN A 15 -13.92 -3.85 4.84
CA ASN A 15 -12.46 -3.82 4.88
C ASN A 15 -11.96 -2.39 5.05
N TYR A 16 -10.79 -2.28 5.69
CA TYR A 16 -10.01 -1.04 5.80
C TYR A 16 -10.73 0.10 6.52
N VAL A 17 -11.39 -0.24 7.59
CA VAL A 17 -12.14 0.74 8.39
C VAL A 17 -11.20 1.42 9.38
N HIS A 18 -11.12 2.73 9.30
CA HIS A 18 -10.25 3.55 10.15
C HIS A 18 -10.88 3.82 11.52
N GLN A 19 -10.04 3.92 12.54
CA GLN A 19 -10.48 4.47 13.83
C GLN A 19 -10.96 5.91 13.68
N VAL A 20 -11.90 6.30 14.54
CA VAL A 20 -12.35 7.71 14.65
C VAL A 20 -11.76 8.39 15.87
N SER A 21 -11.49 7.65 16.94
CA SER A 21 -10.85 8.17 18.15
C SER A 21 -10.21 7.07 18.97
N SER A 22 -9.38 7.46 19.92
CA SER A 22 -8.91 6.64 21.02
C SER A 22 -9.00 7.39 22.34
N THR A 23 -8.91 6.68 23.46
CA THR A 23 -8.90 7.31 24.79
C THR A 23 -7.53 7.86 25.18
N GLY A 24 -6.50 7.60 24.38
CA GLY A 24 -5.14 8.08 24.57
C GLY A 24 -4.60 8.77 23.34
N SER A 25 -3.30 8.62 23.09
CA SER A 25 -2.58 9.24 21.96
C SER A 25 -2.44 8.34 20.74
N GLY A 26 -2.95 7.10 20.79
CA GLY A 26 -2.84 6.14 19.70
C GLY A 26 -3.62 6.55 18.47
N THR A 27 -3.01 6.40 17.30
CA THR A 27 -3.58 6.77 16.00
C THR A 27 -3.26 5.74 14.91
N GLY A 28 -4.03 5.78 13.82
CA GLY A 28 -3.74 5.01 12.62
C GLY A 28 -4.18 3.54 12.67
N CYS A 29 -4.99 3.13 13.65
CA CYS A 29 -5.56 1.78 13.63
C CYS A 29 -6.56 1.62 12.49
N VAL A 30 -6.36 0.56 11.69
CA VAL A 30 -7.24 0.16 10.59
C VAL A 30 -7.64 -1.30 10.78
N VAL A 31 -8.92 -1.59 10.64
CA VAL A 31 -9.48 -2.91 10.89
C VAL A 31 -10.34 -3.40 9.72
N ASN A 32 -10.46 -4.72 9.63
CA ASN A 32 -11.52 -5.37 8.85
C ASN A 32 -12.60 -5.86 9.81
N ILE A 33 -13.86 -5.64 9.45
CA ILE A 33 -15.03 -5.94 10.28
C ILE A 33 -15.91 -6.92 9.53
N THR A 34 -16.30 -8.01 10.19
CA THR A 34 -17.33 -8.93 9.69
C THR A 34 -18.48 -8.98 10.68
N THR A 35 -19.69 -8.70 10.23
CA THR A 35 -20.90 -8.69 11.07
C THR A 35 -22.03 -9.46 10.43
N ASP A 36 -22.83 -10.13 11.26
CA ASP A 36 -24.12 -10.71 10.90
C ASP A 36 -25.31 -9.78 11.21
N GLY A 37 -25.03 -8.59 11.74
CA GLY A 37 -26.01 -7.58 12.12
C GLY A 37 -26.68 -7.80 13.49
N SER A 38 -26.57 -8.98 14.07
CA SER A 38 -27.28 -9.34 15.30
C SER A 38 -26.37 -9.53 16.51
N SER A 39 -25.13 -9.93 16.27
CA SER A 39 -24.13 -10.18 17.32
C SER A 39 -22.98 -9.16 17.30
N THR A 40 -22.13 -9.24 18.31
CA THR A 40 -20.89 -8.46 18.34
C THR A 40 -20.04 -8.82 17.12
N PRO A 41 -19.60 -7.84 16.31
CA PRO A 41 -18.85 -8.13 15.10
C PRO A 41 -17.49 -8.73 15.38
N SER A 42 -17.00 -9.52 14.45
CA SER A 42 -15.61 -9.97 14.43
C SER A 42 -14.71 -8.86 13.86
N ILE A 43 -13.57 -8.61 14.49
CA ILE A 43 -12.60 -7.62 14.07
C ILE A 43 -11.26 -8.28 13.84
N THR A 44 -10.66 -7.98 12.70
CA THR A 44 -9.26 -8.31 12.41
C THR A 44 -8.49 -7.01 12.21
N ILE A 45 -7.38 -6.85 12.91
CA ILE A 45 -6.52 -5.67 12.76
C ILE A 45 -5.77 -5.79 11.42
N TYR A 46 -5.98 -4.84 10.53
CA TYR A 46 -5.23 -4.69 9.30
C TYR A 46 -3.92 -3.93 9.54
N ASN A 47 -3.99 -2.83 10.26
CA ASN A 47 -2.84 -2.08 10.74
C ASN A 47 -3.06 -1.66 12.19
N GLY A 48 -2.08 -1.93 13.04
CA GLY A 48 -2.16 -1.61 14.46
C GLY A 48 -2.01 -0.12 14.77
N GLY A 49 -1.55 0.71 13.81
CA GLY A 49 -1.24 2.11 14.07
C GLY A 49 -0.03 2.30 14.97
N SER A 50 0.03 3.43 15.65
CA SER A 50 1.15 3.78 16.53
C SER A 50 0.72 4.63 17.72
N GLY A 51 1.58 4.74 18.74
CA GLY A 51 1.36 5.59 19.91
C GLY A 51 0.36 5.06 20.94
N TYR A 52 -0.15 3.84 20.77
CA TYR A 52 -1.06 3.21 21.74
C TYR A 52 -0.33 2.74 22.99
N VAL A 53 -1.10 2.68 24.07
CA VAL A 53 -0.70 1.99 25.29
C VAL A 53 -1.69 0.87 25.62
N VAL A 54 -1.22 -0.16 26.35
CA VAL A 54 -2.09 -1.24 26.81
C VAL A 54 -3.19 -0.66 27.72
N GLY A 55 -4.43 -1.08 27.47
CA GLY A 55 -5.61 -0.57 28.16
C GLY A 55 -6.31 0.60 27.45
N GLU A 56 -5.70 1.19 26.42
CA GLU A 56 -6.31 2.24 25.62
C GLU A 56 -7.49 1.71 24.81
N GLN A 57 -8.57 2.45 24.72
CA GLN A 57 -9.74 2.06 23.95
C GLN A 57 -9.73 2.75 22.59
N ILE A 58 -9.99 1.96 21.57
CA ILE A 58 -10.10 2.40 20.16
C ILE A 58 -11.56 2.36 19.75
N THR A 59 -12.04 3.43 19.15
CA THR A 59 -13.41 3.55 18.65
C THR A 59 -13.42 3.53 17.13
N ILE A 60 -14.28 2.69 16.57
CA ILE A 60 -14.57 2.60 15.14
C ILE A 60 -16.02 3.04 14.93
N THR A 61 -16.27 3.94 13.99
CA THR A 61 -17.63 4.32 13.63
C THR A 61 -18.33 3.21 12.87
N THR A 62 -19.58 2.99 13.16
CA THR A 62 -20.45 2.06 12.44
C THR A 62 -21.50 2.77 11.59
N ALA A 63 -21.40 4.07 11.45
CA ALA A 63 -22.36 4.88 10.68
C ALA A 63 -22.56 4.33 9.23
N PHE A 64 -21.49 3.87 8.61
CA PHE A 64 -21.52 3.27 7.27
C PHE A 64 -22.06 1.81 7.26
N LEU A 65 -22.13 1.16 8.42
CA LEU A 65 -22.72 -0.18 8.55
C LEU A 65 -24.24 -0.13 8.76
N GLY A 66 -24.83 1.05 8.89
CA GLY A 66 -26.20 1.22 9.35
C GLY A 66 -26.40 0.82 10.81
N GLY A 67 -25.32 0.67 11.56
CA GLY A 67 -25.33 0.22 12.95
C GLY A 67 -25.73 1.30 13.94
N ALA A 68 -26.30 0.89 15.06
CA ALA A 68 -26.82 1.80 16.08
C ALA A 68 -25.73 2.32 17.04
N SER A 69 -24.59 1.65 17.16
CA SER A 69 -23.54 2.01 18.11
C SER A 69 -22.15 1.77 17.55
N ASN A 70 -21.22 2.65 17.89
CA ASN A 70 -19.81 2.47 17.54
C ASN A 70 -19.24 1.19 18.15
N ILE A 71 -18.28 0.61 17.46
CA ILE A 71 -17.50 -0.50 17.98
C ILE A 71 -16.35 0.07 18.81
N VAL A 72 -16.19 -0.46 20.01
CA VAL A 72 -15.09 -0.10 20.90
C VAL A 72 -14.34 -1.37 21.30
N PHE A 73 -13.02 -1.34 21.21
CA PHE A 73 -12.17 -2.43 21.69
C PHE A 73 -10.93 -1.88 22.41
N THR A 74 -10.40 -2.70 23.31
CA THR A 74 -9.28 -2.31 24.15
C THR A 74 -7.97 -2.91 23.64
N VAL A 75 -6.92 -2.13 23.63
CA VAL A 75 -5.56 -2.59 23.31
C VAL A 75 -5.10 -3.52 24.43
N ALA A 76 -4.97 -4.81 24.11
CA ALA A 76 -4.60 -5.84 25.08
C ALA A 76 -3.08 -6.05 25.18
N SER A 77 -2.40 -5.92 24.05
CA SER A 77 -0.94 -6.06 23.96
C SER A 77 -0.42 -5.16 22.85
N LEU A 78 0.83 -4.79 22.97
CA LEU A 78 1.57 -4.13 21.89
C LEU A 78 2.55 -5.16 21.34
N GLU A 79 2.48 -5.41 20.05
CA GLU A 79 3.54 -6.15 19.39
C GLU A 79 4.67 -5.16 19.05
N ASN A 80 5.88 -5.49 19.48
CA ASN A 80 7.08 -4.85 18.94
C ASN A 80 7.18 -5.27 17.48
N ASN A 81 6.84 -4.34 16.61
CA ASN A 81 6.98 -4.53 15.18
C ASN A 81 8.40 -4.13 14.82
N ASP A 82 9.31 -5.10 14.77
CA ASP A 82 10.72 -4.88 14.37
C ASP A 82 10.84 -4.37 12.91
N ALA A 83 9.76 -4.42 12.17
CA ALA A 83 9.65 -3.90 10.82
C ALA A 83 9.12 -2.46 10.83
N SER A 84 9.91 -1.53 11.34
CA SER A 84 9.63 -0.11 11.27
C SER A 84 10.01 0.47 9.91
N ASN A 85 9.20 1.39 9.39
CA ASN A 85 9.58 2.16 8.25
C ASN A 85 10.81 3.04 8.57
N MET A 86 11.74 3.16 7.62
CA MET A 86 12.93 3.99 7.83
C MET A 86 12.57 5.48 7.79
N PHE A 87 11.72 5.86 6.83
CA PHE A 87 11.20 7.23 6.70
C PHE A 87 9.69 7.23 6.51
N LEU A 88 8.98 7.98 7.33
CA LEU A 88 7.58 8.33 7.13
C LEU A 88 7.50 9.70 6.49
N MET A 89 6.90 9.77 5.32
CA MET A 89 6.78 11.02 4.55
C MET A 89 5.38 11.60 4.65
N ASN A 90 5.32 12.90 4.81
CA ASN A 90 4.10 13.66 4.93
C ASN A 90 4.14 14.88 3.99
N ASN A 91 3.18 15.78 4.16
CA ASN A 91 3.01 16.98 3.37
C ASN A 91 4.33 17.78 3.19
N GLN A 92 4.71 18.04 1.97
CA GLN A 92 5.91 18.82 1.58
C GLN A 92 7.26 18.27 2.10
N THR A 93 7.33 17.02 2.54
CA THR A 93 8.62 16.43 2.95
C THR A 93 9.47 16.06 1.75
N ASN A 94 10.77 16.24 1.86
CA ASN A 94 11.72 15.90 0.80
C ASN A 94 12.86 15.04 1.34
N LEU A 95 13.22 14.00 0.59
CA LEU A 95 14.44 13.20 0.79
C LEU A 95 15.35 13.43 -0.42
N VAL A 96 16.53 13.96 -0.18
CA VAL A 96 17.44 14.35 -1.27
C VAL A 96 18.86 13.87 -1.00
N GLN A 97 19.49 13.26 -2.01
CA GLN A 97 20.91 12.92 -2.04
C GLN A 97 21.36 12.05 -0.85
N MET A 98 20.64 10.98 -0.55
CA MET A 98 21.01 10.08 0.54
C MET A 98 21.07 8.63 0.12
N THR A 99 21.83 7.83 0.87
CA THR A 99 21.86 6.38 0.75
C THR A 99 21.28 5.74 2.01
N MET A 100 20.26 4.92 1.83
CA MET A 100 19.50 4.27 2.90
C MET A 100 19.84 2.78 2.94
N LYS A 101 20.34 2.27 4.05
CA LYS A 101 20.85 0.90 4.14
C LYS A 101 20.36 0.14 5.37
N GLY A 102 20.35 -1.16 5.24
CA GLY A 102 20.28 -2.07 6.38
C GLY A 102 18.86 -2.33 6.91
N LEU A 103 17.83 -1.90 6.20
CA LEU A 103 16.48 -2.30 6.53
C LEU A 103 16.26 -3.75 6.09
N THR A 104 15.79 -4.57 7.01
CA THR A 104 15.39 -5.93 6.73
C THR A 104 13.90 -6.06 6.93
N GLY A 105 13.21 -6.62 5.96
CA GLY A 105 11.78 -6.87 6.03
C GLY A 105 11.46 -8.29 5.59
N THR A 106 10.27 -8.73 5.88
CA THR A 106 9.70 -9.94 5.30
C THR A 106 8.45 -9.51 4.56
N PRO A 107 8.42 -9.56 3.24
CA PRO A 107 7.19 -9.34 2.49
C PRO A 107 6.17 -10.38 2.96
N GLY A 108 5.10 -9.94 3.60
CA GLY A 108 4.07 -10.84 4.09
C GLY A 108 3.34 -11.52 2.94
N ALA A 109 2.90 -12.75 3.12
CA ALA A 109 1.88 -13.37 2.29
C ALA A 109 0.66 -12.43 2.29
N GLY A 110 0.28 -11.91 1.13
CA GLY A 110 -0.80 -10.93 1.00
C GLY A 110 -0.36 -9.46 0.89
N GLY A 111 0.94 -9.19 0.79
CA GLY A 111 1.41 -7.89 0.33
C GLY A 111 1.71 -6.85 1.40
N THR A 112 1.59 -7.16 2.64
CA THR A 112 1.90 -6.24 3.73
C THR A 112 3.34 -6.43 4.21
N SER A 113 4.33 -5.98 3.42
CA SER A 113 5.62 -5.69 4.02
C SER A 113 5.44 -4.50 4.95
N LYS A 114 5.63 -4.71 6.23
CA LYS A 114 5.52 -3.66 7.23
C LYS A 114 6.78 -2.79 7.29
N ALA A 115 7.84 -3.21 6.62
CA ALA A 115 9.09 -2.49 6.55
C ALA A 115 9.26 -1.87 5.16
N ALA A 116 9.18 -0.57 5.09
CA ALA A 116 9.49 0.19 3.89
C ALA A 116 10.63 1.18 4.16
N VAL A 117 11.50 1.35 3.17
CA VAL A 117 12.53 2.40 3.26
C VAL A 117 11.85 3.75 3.34
N VAL A 118 10.88 3.97 2.47
CA VAL A 118 10.04 5.17 2.48
C VAL A 118 8.57 4.76 2.45
N SER A 119 7.77 5.33 3.33
CA SER A 119 6.32 5.12 3.36
C SER A 119 5.59 6.44 3.57
N LEU A 120 4.34 6.51 3.12
CA LEU A 120 3.43 7.57 3.58
C LEU A 120 3.21 7.43 5.08
N ASP A 121 3.22 8.57 5.78
CA ASP A 121 2.89 8.64 7.19
C ASP A 121 1.38 8.34 7.40
N PRO A 122 1.02 7.26 8.10
CA PRO A 122 -0.39 6.94 8.35
C PRO A 122 -1.13 8.02 9.17
N ALA A 123 -0.40 8.73 10.03
CA ALA A 123 -0.95 9.82 10.83
C ALA A 123 -0.94 11.17 10.09
N GLY A 124 -0.36 11.22 8.90
CA GLY A 124 -0.18 12.43 8.13
C GLY A 124 -1.38 12.79 7.25
N SER A 125 -1.33 14.00 6.72
CA SER A 125 -2.27 14.48 5.71
C SER A 125 -1.52 15.28 4.66
N ILE A 126 -1.70 14.94 3.38
CA ILE A 126 -1.09 15.67 2.27
C ILE A 126 -2.14 16.61 1.69
N THR A 127 -2.07 17.88 2.07
CA THR A 127 -3.05 18.90 1.69
C THR A 127 -2.56 19.89 0.64
N THR A 128 -1.25 20.04 0.50
CA THR A 128 -0.66 21.01 -0.42
C THR A 128 0.22 20.38 -1.48
N ALA A 129 1.32 19.71 -1.09
CA ALA A 129 2.23 19.09 -2.04
C ALA A 129 2.63 17.69 -1.57
N SER A 130 2.68 16.77 -2.53
CA SER A 130 3.15 15.40 -2.27
C SER A 130 4.60 15.40 -1.82
N PRO A 131 4.97 14.45 -0.95
CA PRO A 131 6.38 14.21 -0.62
C PRO A 131 7.20 13.91 -1.87
N TYR A 132 8.46 14.30 -1.83
CA TYR A 132 9.35 14.13 -2.97
C TYR A 132 10.68 13.46 -2.57
N ILE A 133 11.09 12.48 -3.38
CA ILE A 133 12.36 11.78 -3.25
C ILE A 133 13.20 12.11 -4.47
N GLN A 134 14.44 12.55 -4.27
CA GLN A 134 15.31 12.92 -5.37
C GLN A 134 16.75 12.45 -5.17
N ASN A 135 17.32 11.83 -6.21
CA ASN A 135 18.72 11.42 -6.27
C ASN A 135 19.14 10.61 -5.02
N CYS A 136 18.39 9.56 -4.72
CA CYS A 136 18.62 8.70 -3.58
C CYS A 136 19.02 7.29 -4.02
N SER A 137 19.58 6.53 -3.09
CA SER A 137 19.84 5.11 -3.27
C SER A 137 19.44 4.32 -2.04
N SER A 138 19.03 3.06 -2.21
CA SER A 138 18.76 2.17 -1.09
C SER A 138 19.37 0.79 -1.30
N VAL A 139 19.85 0.17 -0.22
CA VAL A 139 20.39 -1.19 -0.22
C VAL A 139 19.82 -1.95 0.97
N ASN A 140 18.86 -2.82 0.71
CA ASN A 140 18.07 -3.49 1.73
C ASN A 140 17.74 -4.94 1.30
N ALA A 141 17.10 -5.70 2.19
CA ALA A 141 16.66 -7.06 1.89
C ALA A 141 15.26 -7.32 2.47
N GLY A 142 14.36 -7.92 1.68
CA GLY A 142 13.00 -8.27 2.08
C GLY A 142 12.07 -7.08 2.35
N ALA A 143 12.56 -5.86 2.28
CA ALA A 143 11.80 -4.64 2.53
C ALA A 143 11.11 -4.10 1.25
N THR A 144 10.25 -3.12 1.40
CA THR A 144 9.73 -2.32 0.29
C THR A 144 10.54 -1.03 0.15
N GLY A 145 10.96 -0.67 -1.05
CA GLY A 145 11.69 0.58 -1.28
C GLY A 145 10.80 1.80 -1.05
N ILE A 146 9.71 1.91 -1.80
CA ILE A 146 8.69 2.94 -1.62
C ILE A 146 7.33 2.27 -1.42
N GLN A 147 6.67 2.54 -0.30
CA GLN A 147 5.31 2.07 -0.02
C GLN A 147 4.34 3.24 0.05
N ILE A 148 3.28 3.18 -0.74
CA ILE A 148 2.24 4.20 -0.78
C ILE A 148 0.91 3.51 -0.48
N ASP A 149 0.61 3.38 0.82
CA ASP A 149 -0.63 2.76 1.26
C ASP A 149 -1.70 3.84 1.47
N GLY A 150 -2.56 3.98 0.47
CA GLY A 150 -3.66 4.93 0.52
C GLY A 150 -4.80 4.53 1.46
N LEU A 151 -4.84 3.29 1.94
CA LEU A 151 -5.82 2.82 2.93
C LEU A 151 -5.42 3.26 4.33
N LEU A 152 -4.12 3.31 4.60
CA LEU A 152 -3.61 3.74 5.90
C LEU A 152 -3.62 5.28 6.03
N HIS A 153 -3.46 5.99 4.94
CA HIS A 153 -3.41 7.45 4.94
C HIS A 153 -4.83 8.02 5.02
N ALA A 154 -5.19 8.55 6.16
CA ALA A 154 -6.58 8.88 6.49
C ALA A 154 -7.17 10.07 5.71
N ALA A 155 -6.35 11.05 5.29
CA ALA A 155 -6.83 12.27 4.65
C ALA A 155 -5.87 12.84 3.60
N GLY A 156 -6.39 13.67 2.70
CA GLY A 156 -5.61 14.38 1.69
C GLY A 156 -5.20 13.52 0.50
N ASN A 157 -4.20 13.98 -0.23
CA ASN A 157 -3.62 13.26 -1.36
C ASN A 157 -2.82 12.04 -0.88
N LYS A 158 -2.87 10.98 -1.65
CA LYS A 158 -2.22 9.70 -1.31
C LYS A 158 -1.11 9.41 -2.30
N SER A 159 -0.14 10.31 -2.40
CA SER A 159 0.88 10.22 -3.45
C SER A 159 2.28 10.53 -2.96
N ILE A 160 3.27 9.85 -3.56
CA ILE A 160 4.69 10.15 -3.46
C ILE A 160 5.23 10.36 -4.87
N LEU A 161 6.05 11.39 -5.03
CA LEU A 161 6.83 11.63 -6.23
C LEU A 161 8.27 11.18 -5.99
N ALA A 162 8.87 10.49 -6.93
CA ALA A 162 10.29 10.11 -6.85
C ALA A 162 10.98 10.30 -8.20
N ASN A 163 12.19 10.82 -8.16
CA ASN A 163 13.06 11.00 -9.31
C ASN A 163 14.49 10.55 -8.98
N ASP A 164 15.11 9.79 -9.88
CA ASP A 164 16.46 9.25 -9.71
C ASP A 164 16.65 8.51 -8.38
N PHE A 165 15.89 7.43 -8.20
CA PHE A 165 16.04 6.58 -7.04
C PHE A 165 16.42 5.16 -7.44
N THR A 166 17.66 4.76 -7.10
CA THR A 166 18.15 3.41 -7.30
C THR A 166 17.89 2.55 -6.08
N GLN A 167 17.21 1.44 -6.27
CA GLN A 167 16.83 0.52 -5.21
C GLN A 167 17.43 -0.86 -5.44
N ILE A 168 18.28 -1.30 -4.53
CA ILE A 168 18.77 -2.67 -4.44
C ILE A 168 18.04 -3.30 -3.26
N ASN A 169 17.12 -4.22 -3.53
CA ASN A 169 16.26 -4.76 -2.49
C ASN A 169 16.00 -6.25 -2.72
N SER A 170 16.95 -7.06 -2.31
CA SER A 170 16.89 -8.51 -2.51
C SER A 170 15.63 -9.10 -1.87
N ASP A 171 14.86 -9.86 -2.66
CA ASP A 171 13.62 -10.54 -2.26
C ASP A 171 12.53 -9.61 -1.67
N GLY A 172 12.70 -8.30 -1.88
CA GLY A 172 11.74 -7.29 -1.45
C GLY A 172 10.93 -6.72 -2.62
N ARG A 173 10.34 -5.57 -2.40
CA ARG A 173 9.60 -4.81 -3.40
C ARG A 173 10.30 -3.50 -3.72
N GLY A 174 10.23 -3.07 -4.96
CA GLY A 174 10.72 -1.76 -5.34
C GLY A 174 9.72 -0.67 -4.94
N VAL A 175 8.69 -0.48 -5.75
CA VAL A 175 7.59 0.46 -5.52
C VAL A 175 6.30 -0.31 -5.32
N HIS A 176 5.61 -0.05 -4.22
CA HIS A 176 4.35 -0.71 -3.89
C HIS A 176 3.26 0.32 -3.59
N THR A 177 2.17 0.28 -4.35
CA THR A 177 1.01 1.15 -4.15
C THR A 177 -0.22 0.34 -3.82
N ILE A 178 -0.99 0.78 -2.82
CA ILE A 178 -2.16 0.08 -2.30
C ILE A 178 -3.29 1.09 -2.11
N GLY A 179 -4.54 0.67 -2.31
CA GLY A 179 -5.73 1.35 -1.83
C GLY A 179 -5.87 2.81 -2.26
N GLY A 180 -5.70 3.07 -3.55
CA GLY A 180 -5.74 4.42 -4.10
C GLY A 180 -4.46 5.23 -3.88
N GLY A 181 -3.41 4.61 -3.33
CA GLY A 181 -2.06 5.20 -3.29
C GLY A 181 -1.52 5.43 -4.70
N ARG A 182 -0.82 6.54 -4.91
CA ARG A 182 -0.30 6.95 -6.22
C ARG A 182 1.18 7.20 -6.18
N GLY A 183 1.92 6.54 -7.08
CA GLY A 183 3.34 6.75 -7.29
C GLY A 183 3.61 7.44 -8.63
N GLU A 184 4.23 8.61 -8.59
CA GLU A 184 4.77 9.28 -9.79
C GLU A 184 6.29 9.05 -9.79
N MET A 185 6.72 8.10 -10.61
CA MET A 185 8.07 7.53 -10.59
C MET A 185 8.82 7.91 -11.85
N VAL A 186 9.92 8.64 -11.72
CA VAL A 186 10.79 9.05 -12.83
C VAL A 186 12.18 8.52 -12.58
N SER A 187 12.75 7.82 -13.55
CA SER A 187 14.11 7.26 -13.45
C SER A 187 14.31 6.43 -12.17
N ILE A 188 13.39 5.51 -11.90
CA ILE A 188 13.50 4.58 -10.79
C ILE A 188 14.12 3.28 -11.29
N PHE A 189 15.21 2.87 -10.67
CA PHE A 189 15.93 1.65 -10.98
C PHE A 189 15.83 0.68 -9.81
N THR A 190 15.34 -0.54 -10.09
CA THR A 190 15.16 -1.58 -9.07
C THR A 190 15.96 -2.82 -9.42
N TYR A 191 16.63 -3.37 -8.43
CA TYR A 191 17.47 -4.57 -8.59
C TYR A 191 17.12 -5.62 -7.54
N TYR A 192 17.05 -6.88 -8.00
CA TYR A 192 16.86 -8.08 -7.18
C TYR A 192 15.54 -8.13 -6.42
N CYS A 193 14.57 -7.30 -6.80
CA CYS A 193 13.26 -7.30 -6.16
C CYS A 193 12.45 -8.54 -6.56
N ASP A 194 11.67 -9.10 -5.64
CA ASP A 194 10.60 -10.03 -5.98
C ASP A 194 9.60 -9.32 -6.93
N LYS A 195 9.14 -8.14 -6.54
CA LYS A 195 8.28 -7.30 -7.38
C LYS A 195 8.84 -5.89 -7.45
N SER A 196 9.22 -5.47 -8.64
CA SER A 196 9.84 -4.15 -8.82
C SER A 196 8.83 -3.01 -8.76
N PHE A 197 7.74 -3.12 -9.51
CA PHE A 197 6.64 -2.15 -9.52
C PHE A 197 5.33 -2.91 -9.27
N TYR A 198 4.76 -2.73 -8.10
CA TYR A 198 3.57 -3.48 -7.69
C TYR A 198 2.43 -2.55 -7.30
N ALA A 199 1.29 -2.68 -7.98
CA ALA A 199 0.07 -1.95 -7.68
C ALA A 199 -1.05 -2.93 -7.34
N GLU A 200 -1.71 -2.72 -6.19
CA GLU A 200 -2.84 -3.54 -5.78
C GLU A 200 -3.96 -2.70 -5.15
N SER A 201 -5.16 -3.27 -5.11
CA SER A 201 -6.30 -2.67 -4.38
C SER A 201 -6.61 -1.22 -4.81
N GLY A 202 -6.56 -0.94 -6.11
CA GLY A 202 -6.77 0.41 -6.65
C GLY A 202 -5.56 1.34 -6.52
N GLY A 203 -4.39 0.80 -6.17
CA GLY A 203 -3.12 1.51 -6.24
C GLY A 203 -2.74 1.85 -7.68
N PHE A 204 -1.96 2.91 -7.85
CA PHE A 204 -1.57 3.40 -9.16
C PHE A 204 -0.10 3.79 -9.20
N ILE A 205 0.64 3.31 -10.20
CA ILE A 205 2.02 3.69 -10.46
C ILE A 205 2.11 4.26 -11.88
N ARG A 206 2.64 5.47 -11.99
CA ARG A 206 3.04 6.06 -13.25
C ARG A 206 4.56 6.08 -13.31
N GLY A 207 5.12 5.31 -14.23
CA GLY A 207 6.56 5.22 -14.43
C GLY A 207 7.00 5.91 -15.71
N LEU A 208 8.06 6.69 -15.63
CA LEU A 208 8.74 7.29 -16.78
C LEU A 208 10.22 6.97 -16.68
N ASN A 209 10.79 6.36 -17.70
CA ASN A 209 12.20 5.97 -17.73
C ASN A 209 12.62 5.09 -16.53
N CYS A 210 11.72 4.22 -16.08
CA CYS A 210 12.00 3.28 -15.00
C CYS A 210 12.55 1.97 -15.55
N SER A 211 13.33 1.26 -14.75
CA SER A 211 13.85 -0.04 -15.13
C SER A 211 13.92 -1.02 -13.94
N SER A 212 13.87 -2.29 -14.26
CA SER A 212 13.95 -3.40 -13.33
C SER A 212 14.95 -4.41 -13.85
N ALA A 213 15.81 -4.94 -12.99
CA ALA A 213 16.79 -5.95 -13.37
C ALA A 213 17.01 -6.98 -12.25
N TYR A 214 17.28 -8.21 -12.68
CA TYR A 214 17.65 -9.33 -11.80
C TYR A 214 16.63 -9.68 -10.71
N GLY A 215 15.38 -9.28 -10.87
CA GLY A 215 14.28 -9.62 -9.98
C GLY A 215 13.38 -10.68 -10.58
N GLU A 216 12.35 -11.09 -9.84
CA GLU A 216 11.39 -12.08 -10.30
C GLU A 216 10.35 -11.45 -11.23
N LYS A 217 9.76 -10.32 -10.84
CA LYS A 217 8.77 -9.60 -11.64
C LYS A 217 9.13 -8.14 -11.81
N GLY A 218 9.14 -7.68 -13.06
CA GLY A 218 9.35 -6.26 -13.37
C GLY A 218 8.17 -5.40 -12.97
N ALA A 219 6.95 -5.83 -13.26
CA ALA A 219 5.73 -5.15 -12.86
C ALA A 219 4.61 -6.15 -12.58
N GLU A 220 3.76 -5.84 -11.61
CA GLU A 220 2.55 -6.61 -11.30
C GLU A 220 1.43 -5.65 -10.89
N ALA A 221 0.24 -5.87 -11.44
CA ALA A 221 -0.97 -5.17 -11.03
C ALA A 221 -2.03 -6.19 -10.63
N THR A 222 -2.63 -5.99 -9.44
CA THR A 222 -3.67 -6.89 -8.92
C THR A 222 -4.90 -6.05 -8.58
N GLY A 223 -5.97 -6.22 -9.35
CA GLY A 223 -7.26 -5.58 -9.08
C GLY A 223 -7.98 -6.22 -7.90
N THR A 224 -8.87 -5.49 -7.27
CA THR A 224 -9.59 -5.95 -6.07
C THR A 224 -11.07 -5.98 -6.21
N LEU A 225 -11.65 -5.26 -7.14
CA LEU A 225 -13.09 -5.20 -7.27
C LEU A 225 -13.49 -5.75 -8.64
N ALA A 226 -14.37 -6.76 -8.62
CA ALA A 226 -14.99 -7.29 -9.84
C ALA A 226 -15.77 -6.22 -10.64
N THR A 227 -16.01 -5.08 -10.02
CA THR A 227 -16.70 -3.91 -10.60
C THR A 227 -15.73 -2.82 -11.09
N GLU A 228 -14.42 -2.95 -10.89
CA GLU A 228 -13.46 -2.01 -11.45
C GLU A 228 -13.43 -2.18 -12.97
N THR A 229 -13.94 -1.18 -13.65
CA THR A 229 -13.79 -1.10 -15.10
C THR A 229 -12.33 -0.80 -15.41
N ALA A 230 -11.72 -1.61 -16.24
CA ALA A 230 -10.37 -1.33 -16.72
C ALA A 230 -10.36 0.07 -17.37
N VAL A 231 -9.69 1.01 -16.73
CA VAL A 231 -9.46 2.33 -17.31
C VAL A 231 -8.45 2.15 -18.43
N SER A 232 -8.71 2.71 -19.61
CA SER A 232 -7.78 2.64 -20.72
C SER A 232 -6.42 3.21 -20.30
N VAL A 233 -5.40 2.38 -20.32
CA VAL A 233 -4.03 2.80 -20.08
C VAL A 233 -3.41 3.13 -21.44
N GLN A 234 -3.02 4.36 -21.63
CA GLN A 234 -2.22 4.71 -22.80
C GLN A 234 -0.77 4.33 -22.50
N ALA A 235 -0.37 3.15 -22.86
CA ALA A 235 1.04 2.81 -22.91
C ALA A 235 1.66 3.47 -24.14
N ARG A 236 2.62 4.33 -23.90
CA ARG A 236 3.50 4.85 -24.95
C ARG A 236 4.84 4.17 -24.79
N GLY A 237 5.23 3.41 -25.79
CA GLY A 237 6.51 2.74 -25.81
C GLY A 237 6.38 1.27 -26.14
N LYS A 238 7.48 0.68 -26.47
CA LYS A 238 7.59 -0.73 -26.81
C LYS A 238 7.96 -1.52 -25.57
N MET A 239 7.21 -2.56 -25.26
CA MET A 239 7.61 -3.49 -24.24
C MET A 239 8.86 -4.23 -24.73
N LEU A 240 9.95 -4.16 -23.97
CA LEU A 240 11.22 -4.77 -24.37
C LEU A 240 11.29 -6.25 -24.02
N LYS A 241 10.61 -6.67 -22.96
CA LYS A 241 10.58 -8.05 -22.52
C LYS A 241 9.33 -8.30 -21.66
N TYR A 242 8.71 -9.45 -21.89
CA TYR A 242 7.63 -9.95 -21.04
C TYR A 242 7.75 -11.47 -20.91
N ASP A 243 7.14 -12.01 -19.89
CA ASP A 243 6.98 -13.45 -19.73
C ASP A 243 5.56 -13.83 -20.18
N SER A 244 5.47 -14.64 -21.23
CA SER A 244 4.17 -15.07 -21.79
C SER A 244 3.31 -15.83 -20.79
N THR A 245 3.89 -16.38 -19.73
CA THR A 245 3.16 -17.07 -18.67
C THR A 245 2.42 -16.10 -17.75
N GLN A 246 2.77 -14.83 -17.76
CA GLN A 246 2.11 -13.78 -17.00
C GLN A 246 0.85 -13.23 -17.68
N PHE A 247 0.61 -13.61 -18.94
CA PHE A 247 -0.52 -13.14 -19.71
C PHE A 247 -1.51 -14.26 -19.97
N ILE A 248 -2.78 -13.98 -19.73
CA ILE A 248 -3.87 -14.92 -19.96
C ILE A 248 -3.97 -15.22 -21.46
N GLY A 249 -3.99 -16.51 -21.82
CA GLY A 249 -4.18 -16.95 -23.19
C GLY A 249 -2.90 -17.14 -24.00
N GLY A 250 -1.72 -17.07 -23.39
CA GLY A 250 -0.45 -17.30 -24.09
C GLY A 250 -0.13 -16.26 -25.15
N ALA A 251 -0.47 -15.00 -24.88
CA ALA A 251 -0.23 -13.88 -25.78
C ALA A 251 1.25 -13.78 -26.18
N THR A 252 1.51 -13.37 -27.41
CA THR A 252 2.83 -13.06 -27.91
C THR A 252 3.26 -11.65 -27.49
N GLU A 253 4.54 -11.34 -27.63
CA GLU A 253 5.03 -9.97 -27.39
C GLU A 253 4.30 -8.94 -28.25
N SER A 254 3.97 -9.27 -29.49
CA SER A 254 3.20 -8.42 -30.38
C SER A 254 1.78 -8.21 -29.87
N ASP A 255 1.12 -9.28 -29.46
CA ASP A 255 -0.26 -9.20 -28.94
C ASP A 255 -0.32 -8.35 -27.66
N VAL A 256 0.67 -8.48 -26.79
CA VAL A 256 0.77 -7.65 -25.59
C VAL A 256 1.02 -6.20 -25.93
N SER A 257 1.91 -5.91 -26.86
CA SER A 257 2.20 -4.55 -27.33
C SER A 257 0.96 -3.90 -27.94
N ASP A 258 0.23 -4.63 -28.75
CA ASP A 258 -1.01 -4.18 -29.38
C ASP A 258 -2.13 -3.99 -28.34
N CYS A 259 -2.25 -4.91 -27.41
CA CYS A 259 -3.21 -4.81 -26.32
C CYS A 259 -2.96 -3.55 -25.47
N ILE A 260 -1.72 -3.31 -25.08
CA ILE A 260 -1.33 -2.14 -24.32
C ILE A 260 -1.56 -0.86 -25.13
N ALA A 261 -1.21 -0.87 -26.42
CA ALA A 261 -1.32 0.30 -27.28
C ALA A 261 -2.77 0.64 -27.67
N THR A 262 -3.60 -0.36 -27.90
CA THR A 262 -4.94 -0.17 -28.47
C THR A 262 -6.06 -0.24 -27.43
N GLN A 263 -5.93 -1.10 -26.45
CA GLN A 263 -6.98 -1.31 -25.45
C GLN A 263 -6.67 -0.68 -24.09
N GLY A 264 -5.44 -0.24 -23.89
CA GLY A 264 -5.02 0.34 -22.65
C GLY A 264 -5.20 -0.60 -21.45
N VAL A 265 -5.16 -1.89 -21.68
CA VAL A 265 -5.33 -2.89 -20.64
C VAL A 265 -4.06 -2.98 -19.83
N GLY A 266 -4.04 -2.30 -18.74
CA GLY A 266 -3.00 -2.42 -17.73
C GLY A 266 -3.10 -3.71 -16.92
N THR A 267 -3.34 -4.81 -17.57
CA THR A 267 -3.32 -6.15 -16.97
C THR A 267 -2.03 -6.86 -17.31
N ALA A 268 -0.94 -6.20 -17.14
CA ALA A 268 0.34 -6.87 -17.08
C ALA A 268 0.76 -6.94 -15.64
#